data_3a49b5d5ca46ecfc6e72fa376c1794d7
#
_entry.id   3a49b5d5ca46ecfc6e72fa376c1794d7
#
_cell.length_a   1.000
_cell.length_b   1.000
_cell.length_c   1.000
_cell.angle_alpha   90.00
_cell.angle_beta   90.00
_cell.angle_gamma   90.00
#
_symmetry.space_group_name_H-M   'P 1'
#
loop_
_entity.id
_entity.type
_entity.pdbx_description
1 polymer ?
#
loop_
_entity_poly.entity_id
_entity_poly.type
_entity_poly.pdbx_seq_one_letter_code
_entity_poly.pdbx_strand_id
1 'polypeptide(L)'
;MKIQRRLLREQLKLLKRCKLGRSIMQGTEPETVEEFRELVPLTTYADYEPFLLTKNERALPQKPLFWQHTSGRSGEYPFKWVPVTNRQFAELRSLLFACLTFACCGRKGEIAYKRKDRFLYALAPPPYTTGALIHASPHELFEFLPPVKAAEDMSFEERVQLGFQMALSEGLDLFFALSSVLVAIGERFSQNNQKIELKPLLGNPRALARLLKGLAKSKLARRHLMPKDIWKLKGLVSTGSDGSVFREKVKEMWGRYPLDVYGGTEGIIIATQTWDYQGMTFIPHLNFLEFIPEKESLKSRDDPFYQPKTLLLDEVKPGEKYELAITNFYGGPLIRYKLGDMIKITAQRNEKLGIDIPQMAFHARVDDMIDIAGFTRLTEKVIWQAIENAGVKYKEWTVRKELKEVPILHLYLELGDNGHVTEEQIARAVHRELKRLDAPYADLEAFLGLRPLEVTILPENAFQGYTTQQQAAGADLAHLKPPHINPTDSVIDCLVSGVAEIPAASRKARAERILK
;
A
#
# COMPACT_ATOMS: atom_id res chain seq x y z
N MET A 1 -3.10 -13.84 23.01
CA MET A 1 -4.44 -14.46 22.78
C MET A 1 -5.57 -14.05 23.73
N LYS A 2 -5.39 -13.79 25.04
CA LYS A 2 -6.52 -13.42 25.96
C LYS A 2 -7.39 -12.26 25.45
N ILE A 3 -6.78 -11.15 24.99
CA ILE A 3 -7.51 -9.99 24.45
C ILE A 3 -8.28 -10.33 23.17
N GLN A 4 -7.68 -11.09 22.26
CA GLN A 4 -8.30 -11.53 21.01
C GLN A 4 -9.56 -12.36 21.26
N ARG A 5 -9.49 -13.36 22.16
CA ARG A 5 -10.62 -14.23 22.52
C ARG A 5 -11.76 -13.42 23.17
N ARG A 6 -11.45 -12.45 24.04
CA ARG A 6 -12.46 -11.60 24.67
C ARG A 6 -13.16 -10.72 23.64
N LEU A 7 -12.41 -9.99 22.83
CA LEU A 7 -12.97 -9.06 21.85
C LEU A 7 -13.74 -9.79 20.76
N LEU A 8 -13.31 -11.00 20.36
CA LEU A 8 -14.09 -11.82 19.43
C LEU A 8 -15.46 -12.18 19.98
N ARG A 9 -15.55 -12.61 21.24
CA ARG A 9 -16.84 -12.90 21.88
C ARG A 9 -17.76 -11.67 21.91
N GLU A 10 -17.21 -10.49 22.21
CA GLU A 10 -17.98 -9.24 22.17
C GLU A 10 -18.47 -8.93 20.75
N GLN A 11 -17.62 -9.11 19.73
CA GLN A 11 -17.97 -8.91 18.33
C GLN A 11 -19.03 -9.91 17.84
N LEU A 12 -18.92 -11.19 18.17
CA LEU A 12 -19.88 -12.22 17.80
C LEU A 12 -21.28 -11.88 18.32
N LYS A 13 -21.42 -11.30 19.53
CA LYS A 13 -22.72 -10.84 20.04
C LYS A 13 -23.36 -9.74 19.18
N LEU A 14 -22.54 -8.87 18.58
CA LEU A 14 -23.03 -7.83 17.66
C LEU A 14 -23.44 -8.44 16.31
N LEU A 15 -22.61 -9.35 15.79
CA LEU A 15 -22.84 -10.00 14.49
C LEU A 15 -24.10 -10.88 14.48
N LYS A 16 -24.37 -11.63 15.54
CA LYS A 16 -25.60 -12.43 15.69
C LYS A 16 -26.90 -11.60 15.57
N ARG A 17 -26.83 -10.31 15.93
CA ARG A 17 -28.00 -9.42 15.96
C ARG A 17 -28.25 -8.69 14.64
N CYS A 18 -27.31 -8.68 13.70
CA CYS A 18 -27.45 -7.93 12.45
C CYS A 18 -27.64 -8.85 11.24
N LYS A 19 -28.24 -8.29 10.17
CA LYS A 19 -28.54 -9.05 8.94
C LYS A 19 -27.25 -9.53 8.27
N LEU A 20 -26.24 -8.66 8.14
CA LEU A 20 -24.95 -8.99 7.53
C LEU A 20 -24.28 -10.14 8.29
N GLY A 21 -24.16 -10.05 9.60
CA GLY A 21 -23.49 -11.07 10.40
C GLY A 21 -24.18 -12.43 10.30
N ARG A 22 -25.51 -12.49 10.38
CA ARG A 22 -26.26 -13.74 10.19
C ARG A 22 -26.09 -14.33 8.79
N SER A 23 -26.05 -13.47 7.76
CA SER A 23 -25.83 -13.92 6.38
C SER A 23 -24.44 -14.55 6.22
N ILE A 24 -23.40 -13.84 6.65
CA ILE A 24 -21.99 -14.30 6.52
C ILE A 24 -21.72 -15.53 7.37
N MET A 25 -22.24 -15.58 8.59
CA MET A 25 -22.10 -16.74 9.48
C MET A 25 -23.07 -17.89 9.13
N GLN A 26 -23.84 -17.76 8.04
CA GLN A 26 -24.79 -18.78 7.55
C GLN A 26 -25.76 -19.28 8.64
N GLY A 27 -26.17 -18.36 9.52
CA GLY A 27 -27.08 -18.66 10.62
C GLY A 27 -26.44 -19.40 11.80
N THR A 28 -25.15 -19.71 11.76
CA THR A 28 -24.44 -20.31 12.90
C THR A 28 -24.22 -19.31 14.02
N GLU A 29 -24.13 -19.80 15.24
CA GLU A 29 -23.95 -18.97 16.44
C GLU A 29 -22.76 -19.42 17.30
N PRO A 30 -21.52 -19.31 16.80
CA PRO A 30 -20.36 -19.76 17.55
C PRO A 30 -20.18 -18.93 18.84
N GLU A 31 -19.70 -19.59 19.91
CA GLU A 31 -19.41 -18.99 21.22
C GLU A 31 -17.93 -19.02 21.55
N THR A 32 -17.19 -19.97 20.95
CA THR A 32 -15.76 -20.15 21.14
C THR A 32 -14.99 -19.77 19.89
N VAL A 33 -13.68 -19.59 20.01
CA VAL A 33 -12.79 -19.34 18.88
C VAL A 33 -12.71 -20.56 17.97
N GLU A 34 -12.73 -21.71 18.56
CA GLU A 34 -12.64 -23.01 17.90
C GLU A 34 -13.90 -23.24 17.02
N GLU A 35 -15.09 -23.07 17.59
CA GLU A 35 -16.37 -23.13 16.84
C GLU A 35 -16.45 -22.06 15.75
N PHE A 36 -16.00 -20.84 16.05
CA PHE A 36 -15.97 -19.75 15.07
C PHE A 36 -15.14 -20.10 13.84
N ARG A 37 -13.96 -20.69 14.04
CA ARG A 37 -13.08 -21.10 12.94
C ARG A 37 -13.61 -22.30 12.16
N GLU A 38 -14.34 -23.18 12.81
CA GLU A 38 -14.91 -24.39 12.22
C GLU A 38 -16.21 -24.10 11.44
N LEU A 39 -17.10 -23.32 12.02
CA LEU A 39 -18.47 -23.12 11.49
C LEU A 39 -18.60 -21.94 10.53
N VAL A 40 -17.75 -20.92 10.66
CA VAL A 40 -17.84 -19.72 9.84
C VAL A 40 -16.82 -19.77 8.71
N PRO A 41 -17.22 -19.62 7.43
CA PRO A 41 -16.26 -19.69 6.32
C PRO A 41 -15.30 -18.48 6.29
N LEU A 42 -14.16 -18.65 5.64
CA LEU A 42 -13.32 -17.52 5.21
C LEU A 42 -14.05 -16.78 4.09
N THR A 43 -13.91 -15.46 4.07
CA THR A 43 -14.68 -14.59 3.16
C THR A 43 -13.78 -13.71 2.30
N THR A 44 -14.35 -13.23 1.21
CA THR A 44 -13.81 -12.22 0.29
C THR A 44 -14.77 -11.04 0.19
N TYR A 45 -14.45 -10.01 -0.59
CA TYR A 45 -15.35 -8.85 -0.71
C TYR A 45 -16.67 -9.19 -1.42
N ALA A 46 -16.70 -10.18 -2.28
CA ALA A 46 -17.90 -10.64 -2.97
C ALA A 46 -19.03 -11.03 -1.99
N ASP A 47 -18.68 -11.61 -0.84
CA ASP A 47 -19.64 -11.98 0.20
C ASP A 47 -20.34 -10.78 0.85
N TYR A 48 -19.71 -9.60 0.78
CA TYR A 48 -20.20 -8.34 1.38
C TYR A 48 -20.84 -7.39 0.38
N GLU A 49 -20.68 -7.63 -0.92
CA GLU A 49 -21.17 -6.78 -2.00
C GLU A 49 -22.62 -6.31 -1.79
N PRO A 50 -23.59 -7.19 -1.48
CA PRO A 50 -25.00 -6.81 -1.32
C PRO A 50 -25.24 -5.80 -0.20
N PHE A 51 -24.32 -5.69 0.76
CA PHE A 51 -24.44 -4.84 1.93
C PHE A 51 -23.58 -3.58 1.84
N LEU A 52 -22.30 -3.73 1.41
CA LEU A 52 -21.33 -2.66 1.49
C LEU A 52 -21.29 -1.77 0.26
N LEU A 53 -21.50 -2.28 -0.96
CA LEU A 53 -21.58 -1.45 -2.16
C LEU A 53 -22.82 -0.52 -2.12
N THR A 54 -23.92 -1.01 -1.57
CA THR A 54 -25.15 -0.24 -1.41
C THR A 54 -25.16 0.63 -0.14
N LYS A 55 -24.12 0.56 0.69
CA LYS A 55 -23.99 1.25 1.98
C LYS A 55 -25.20 1.02 2.90
N ASN A 56 -25.68 -0.22 2.97
CA ASN A 56 -26.86 -0.58 3.73
C ASN A 56 -26.60 -0.59 5.25
N GLU A 57 -26.70 0.58 5.89
CA GLU A 57 -26.42 0.76 7.32
C GLU A 57 -27.33 -0.09 8.23
N ARG A 58 -28.56 -0.41 7.80
CA ARG A 58 -29.50 -1.22 8.59
C ARG A 58 -29.07 -2.68 8.72
N ALA A 59 -28.20 -3.14 7.83
CA ALA A 59 -27.69 -4.51 7.85
C ALA A 59 -26.44 -4.66 8.75
N LEU A 60 -25.81 -3.56 9.17
CA LEU A 60 -24.52 -3.55 9.86
C LEU A 60 -24.63 -3.86 11.36
N PRO A 61 -23.55 -4.36 12.00
CA PRO A 61 -23.51 -4.59 13.45
C PRO A 61 -23.67 -3.32 14.28
N GLN A 62 -23.19 -2.18 13.77
CA GLN A 62 -23.32 -0.85 14.37
C GLN A 62 -23.46 0.21 13.29
N LYS A 63 -24.08 1.34 13.63
CA LYS A 63 -24.14 2.51 12.74
C LYS A 63 -22.74 3.05 12.52
N PRO A 64 -22.32 3.28 11.25
CA PRO A 64 -21.02 3.85 10.95
C PRO A 64 -20.96 5.34 11.34
N LEU A 65 -19.76 5.79 11.69
CA LEU A 65 -19.42 7.21 11.79
C LEU A 65 -19.26 7.80 10.39
N PHE A 66 -18.56 7.09 9.51
CA PHE A 66 -18.36 7.41 8.10
C PHE A 66 -18.06 6.15 7.29
N TRP A 67 -18.05 6.32 5.97
CA TRP A 67 -17.66 5.29 5.01
C TRP A 67 -16.32 5.66 4.38
N GLN A 68 -15.45 4.68 4.25
CA GLN A 68 -14.18 4.79 3.51
C GLN A 68 -14.11 3.74 2.41
N HIS A 69 -13.22 3.93 1.43
CA HIS A 69 -13.04 2.98 0.35
C HIS A 69 -11.57 2.75 0.00
N THR A 70 -11.32 1.63 -0.69
CA THR A 70 -10.01 1.29 -1.24
C THR A 70 -9.70 2.12 -2.49
N SER A 71 -8.45 2.02 -2.96
CA SER A 71 -8.00 2.68 -4.20
C SER A 71 -8.56 2.08 -5.50
N GLY A 72 -9.32 0.95 -5.44
CA GLY A 72 -9.85 0.28 -6.64
C GLY A 72 -8.83 -0.50 -7.46
N ARG A 73 -7.67 -0.83 -6.89
CA ARG A 73 -6.52 -1.42 -7.59
C ARG A 73 -6.78 -2.83 -8.18
N SER A 74 -7.68 -3.60 -7.59
CA SER A 74 -7.95 -4.99 -8.04
C SER A 74 -8.74 -5.09 -9.35
N GLY A 75 -9.29 -3.98 -9.86
CA GLY A 75 -10.07 -3.96 -11.11
C GLY A 75 -11.45 -4.63 -11.04
N GLU A 76 -11.69 -5.51 -10.06
CA GLU A 76 -12.95 -6.23 -9.88
C GLU A 76 -14.09 -5.28 -9.44
N TYR A 77 -13.76 -4.33 -8.56
CA TYR A 77 -14.66 -3.27 -8.11
C TYR A 77 -14.01 -1.91 -8.30
N PRO A 78 -14.75 -0.87 -8.73
CA PRO A 78 -14.21 0.48 -8.80
C PRO A 78 -13.66 0.92 -7.44
N PHE A 79 -14.41 0.62 -6.36
CA PHE A 79 -14.02 0.84 -4.97
C PHE A 79 -14.67 -0.21 -4.07
N LYS A 80 -13.94 -0.71 -3.09
CA LYS A 80 -14.47 -1.53 -2.00
C LYS A 80 -14.79 -0.61 -0.83
N TRP A 81 -16.07 -0.46 -0.50
CA TRP A 81 -16.52 0.39 0.59
C TRP A 81 -16.49 -0.35 1.93
N VAL A 82 -16.00 0.30 2.97
CA VAL A 82 -15.95 -0.24 4.34
C VAL A 82 -16.43 0.83 5.32
N PRO A 83 -17.41 0.54 6.20
CA PRO A 83 -17.84 1.47 7.24
C PRO A 83 -16.87 1.48 8.42
N VAL A 84 -16.70 2.63 9.05
CA VAL A 84 -15.91 2.82 10.27
C VAL A 84 -16.83 3.25 11.40
N THR A 85 -16.80 2.55 12.53
CA THR A 85 -17.58 2.90 13.71
C THR A 85 -16.88 3.95 14.58
N ASN A 86 -17.62 4.62 15.46
CA ASN A 86 -17.07 5.57 16.43
C ASN A 86 -15.92 4.95 17.26
N ARG A 87 -16.09 3.71 17.69
CA ARG A 87 -15.07 3.02 18.51
C ARG A 87 -13.82 2.69 17.72
N GLN A 88 -13.98 2.19 16.49
CA GLN A 88 -12.84 1.95 15.60
C GLN A 88 -12.06 3.24 15.31
N PHE A 89 -12.75 4.35 15.10
CA PHE A 89 -12.09 5.64 14.86
C PHE A 89 -11.35 6.15 16.11
N ALA A 90 -11.89 5.95 17.31
CA ALA A 90 -11.20 6.29 18.57
C ALA A 90 -9.91 5.46 18.75
N GLU A 91 -9.95 4.16 18.45
CA GLU A 91 -8.76 3.30 18.49
C GLU A 91 -7.74 3.71 17.42
N LEU A 92 -8.19 4.05 16.20
CA LEU A 92 -7.34 4.56 15.14
C LEU A 92 -6.57 5.82 15.57
N ARG A 93 -7.26 6.78 16.21
CA ARG A 93 -6.63 8.01 16.73
C ARG A 93 -5.50 7.69 17.70
N SER A 94 -5.74 6.78 18.64
CA SER A 94 -4.75 6.36 19.63
C SER A 94 -3.54 5.68 19.01
N LEU A 95 -3.77 4.79 18.05
CA LEU A 95 -2.71 4.07 17.34
C LEU A 95 -1.89 4.97 16.42
N LEU A 96 -2.55 5.83 15.67
CA LEU A 96 -1.84 6.78 14.80
C LEU A 96 -0.96 7.72 15.62
N PHE A 97 -1.46 8.20 16.77
CA PHE A 97 -0.65 8.99 17.69
C PHE A 97 0.55 8.21 18.21
N ALA A 98 0.38 6.92 18.53
CA ALA A 98 1.50 6.06 18.91
C ALA A 98 2.52 5.89 17.76
N CYS A 99 2.09 5.64 16.53
CA CYS A 99 2.96 5.56 15.36
C CYS A 99 3.77 6.85 15.15
N LEU A 100 3.12 8.01 15.20
CA LEU A 100 3.78 9.31 15.09
C LEU A 100 4.79 9.53 16.22
N THR A 101 4.45 9.10 17.43
CA THR A 101 5.36 9.15 18.58
C THR A 101 6.58 8.27 18.34
N PHE A 102 6.40 7.02 17.92
CA PHE A 102 7.51 6.12 17.60
C PHE A 102 8.42 6.65 16.49
N ALA A 103 7.83 7.23 15.45
CA ALA A 103 8.59 7.85 14.37
C ALA A 103 9.45 9.04 14.81
N CYS A 104 9.07 9.69 15.92
CA CYS A 104 9.79 10.83 16.50
C CYS A 104 10.73 10.45 17.65
N CYS A 105 10.82 9.17 18.02
CA CYS A 105 11.72 8.71 19.08
C CYS A 105 13.11 8.37 18.48
N GLY A 106 14.17 8.85 19.13
CA GLY A 106 15.54 8.40 18.86
C GLY A 106 15.93 7.20 19.74
N ARG A 107 15.39 7.14 20.94
CA ARG A 107 15.54 6.06 21.94
C ARG A 107 14.34 6.06 22.87
N LYS A 108 14.22 5.02 23.71
CA LYS A 108 13.13 4.90 24.67
C LYS A 108 13.00 6.15 25.55
N GLY A 109 11.81 6.75 25.57
CA GLY A 109 11.50 7.94 26.38
C GLY A 109 11.94 9.27 25.77
N GLU A 110 12.62 9.29 24.63
CA GLU A 110 13.00 10.51 23.94
C GLU A 110 12.01 10.84 22.83
N ILE A 111 11.17 11.85 23.04
CA ILE A 111 10.17 12.31 22.07
C ILE A 111 10.63 13.64 21.47
N ALA A 112 10.85 13.69 20.16
CA ALA A 112 11.40 14.87 19.50
C ALA A 112 10.34 15.89 19.04
N TYR A 113 9.07 15.50 18.89
CA TYR A 113 8.02 16.43 18.44
C TYR A 113 7.65 17.44 19.53
N LYS A 114 7.15 18.58 19.08
CA LYS A 114 6.66 19.68 19.91
C LYS A 114 5.29 20.13 19.41
N ARG A 115 4.55 20.84 20.26
CA ARG A 115 3.31 21.47 19.86
C ARG A 115 3.58 22.44 18.70
N LYS A 116 2.69 22.44 17.70
CA LYS A 116 2.78 23.21 16.45
C LYS A 116 3.90 22.78 15.48
N ASP A 117 4.42 21.57 15.63
CA ASP A 117 5.28 21.01 14.58
C ASP A 117 4.50 20.85 13.28
N ARG A 118 5.17 21.10 12.14
CA ARG A 118 4.57 21.12 10.82
C ARG A 118 4.52 19.72 10.24
N PHE A 119 3.32 19.36 9.81
CA PHE A 119 3.03 18.06 9.25
C PHE A 119 2.57 18.22 7.80
N LEU A 120 3.30 17.63 6.84
CA LEU A 120 2.93 17.71 5.42
C LEU A 120 1.73 16.84 5.13
N TYR A 121 0.68 17.42 4.55
CA TYR A 121 -0.50 16.71 4.08
C TYR A 121 -0.34 16.32 2.61
N ALA A 122 0.23 15.15 2.34
CA ALA A 122 0.42 14.58 1.00
C ALA A 122 -0.25 13.20 0.88
N LEU A 123 -1.45 13.07 1.45
CA LEU A 123 -2.29 11.86 1.37
C LEU A 123 -3.60 12.18 0.65
N ALA A 124 -4.25 11.18 0.08
CA ALA A 124 -5.58 11.37 -0.52
C ALA A 124 -6.61 11.72 0.57
N PRO A 125 -7.54 12.66 0.28
CA PRO A 125 -8.56 13.09 1.23
C PRO A 125 -9.64 12.01 1.44
N PRO A 126 -10.58 12.20 2.38
CA PRO A 126 -11.77 11.36 2.45
C PRO A 126 -12.49 11.34 1.08
N PRO A 127 -13.12 10.22 0.70
CA PRO A 127 -13.37 9.02 1.51
C PRO A 127 -12.26 7.95 1.47
N TYR A 128 -11.06 8.26 0.99
CA TYR A 128 -9.93 7.32 1.13
C TYR A 128 -9.54 7.13 2.60
N THR A 129 -9.09 5.93 2.95
CA THR A 129 -8.62 5.62 4.32
C THR A 129 -7.50 6.57 4.78
N THR A 130 -6.65 7.00 3.86
CA THR A 130 -5.58 7.97 4.16
C THR A 130 -6.12 9.33 4.60
N GLY A 131 -7.28 9.77 4.10
CA GLY A 131 -7.99 10.93 4.59
C GLY A 131 -8.49 10.75 6.01
N ALA A 132 -9.02 9.56 6.33
CA ALA A 132 -9.42 9.23 7.70
C ALA A 132 -8.23 9.26 8.67
N LEU A 133 -7.02 8.86 8.24
CA LEU A 133 -5.79 8.97 9.04
C LEU A 133 -5.46 10.43 9.35
N ILE A 134 -5.60 11.35 8.41
CA ILE A 134 -5.39 12.77 8.65
C ILE A 134 -6.39 13.32 9.67
N HIS A 135 -7.68 12.99 9.54
CA HIS A 135 -8.70 13.40 10.52
C HIS A 135 -8.50 12.77 11.90
N ALA A 136 -7.91 11.58 11.96
CA ALA A 136 -7.54 10.90 13.20
C ALA A 136 -6.28 11.48 13.83
N SER A 137 -5.47 12.25 13.09
CA SER A 137 -4.22 12.86 13.60
C SER A 137 -4.50 13.89 14.69
N PRO A 138 -3.56 14.09 15.64
CA PRO A 138 -3.75 15.04 16.74
C PRO A 138 -3.58 16.50 16.27
N HIS A 139 -4.66 17.09 15.76
CA HIS A 139 -4.69 18.47 15.28
C HIS A 139 -4.32 19.53 16.34
N GLU A 140 -4.45 19.18 17.61
CA GLU A 140 -4.08 20.03 18.73
C GLU A 140 -2.56 20.15 18.89
N LEU A 141 -1.82 19.19 18.34
CA LEU A 141 -0.37 19.13 18.43
C LEU A 141 0.33 19.59 17.17
N PHE A 142 -0.23 19.35 16.00
CA PHE A 142 0.44 19.57 14.72
C PHE A 142 -0.28 20.60 13.86
N GLU A 143 0.50 21.39 13.11
CA GLU A 143 0.03 22.28 12.07
C GLU A 143 0.20 21.60 10.71
N PHE A 144 -0.92 21.40 9.99
CA PHE A 144 -0.89 20.73 8.69
C PHE A 144 -0.57 21.69 7.57
N LEU A 145 0.29 21.27 6.65
CA LEU A 145 0.71 22.01 5.47
C LEU A 145 0.28 21.28 4.18
N PRO A 146 -0.70 21.76 3.39
CA PRO A 146 -1.60 22.87 3.70
C PRO A 146 -2.59 22.54 4.84
N PRO A 147 -3.32 23.55 5.38
CA PRO A 147 -4.39 23.32 6.36
C PRO A 147 -5.43 22.34 5.82
N VAL A 148 -5.87 21.37 6.64
CA VAL A 148 -6.67 20.22 6.20
C VAL A 148 -7.91 20.62 5.40
N LYS A 149 -8.73 21.57 5.89
CA LYS A 149 -9.94 22.04 5.21
C LYS A 149 -9.68 22.59 3.80
N ALA A 150 -8.59 23.34 3.62
CA ALA A 150 -8.23 23.89 2.32
C ALA A 150 -7.67 22.82 1.38
N ALA A 151 -6.95 21.85 1.94
CA ALA A 151 -6.29 20.78 1.21
C ALA A 151 -7.25 19.75 0.59
N GLU A 152 -8.43 19.56 1.18
CA GLU A 152 -9.40 18.54 0.75
C GLU A 152 -10.07 18.87 -0.58
N ASP A 153 -10.20 20.16 -0.92
CA ASP A 153 -10.76 20.62 -2.19
C ASP A 153 -9.71 20.68 -3.32
N MET A 154 -8.43 20.40 -3.01
CA MET A 154 -7.32 20.44 -3.96
C MET A 154 -7.06 19.08 -4.59
N SER A 155 -6.60 19.09 -5.85
CA SER A 155 -5.99 17.91 -6.44
C SER A 155 -4.76 17.47 -5.63
N PHE A 156 -4.32 16.23 -5.81
CA PHE A 156 -3.11 15.72 -5.14
C PHE A 156 -1.89 16.59 -5.46
N GLU A 157 -1.75 16.98 -6.71
CA GLU A 157 -0.61 17.75 -7.21
C GLU A 157 -0.58 19.16 -6.61
N GLU A 158 -1.72 19.88 -6.62
CA GLU A 158 -1.86 21.20 -6.00
C GLU A 158 -1.59 21.14 -4.49
N ARG A 159 -2.13 20.15 -3.80
CA ARG A 159 -1.94 19.93 -2.36
C ARG A 159 -0.48 19.72 -1.99
N VAL A 160 0.22 18.86 -2.72
CA VAL A 160 1.64 18.58 -2.51
C VAL A 160 2.49 19.81 -2.83
N GLN A 161 2.21 20.50 -3.93
CA GLN A 161 2.93 21.70 -4.35
C GLN A 161 2.79 22.84 -3.32
N LEU A 162 1.55 23.15 -2.92
CA LEU A 162 1.29 24.16 -1.90
C LEU A 162 1.91 23.80 -0.55
N GLY A 163 1.77 22.52 -0.13
CA GLY A 163 2.36 22.02 1.10
C GLY A 163 3.87 22.21 1.15
N PHE A 164 4.59 21.93 0.07
CA PHE A 164 6.04 22.16 -0.01
C PHE A 164 6.41 23.64 -0.10
N GLN A 165 5.63 24.48 -0.77
CA GLN A 165 5.83 25.94 -0.76
C GLN A 165 5.73 26.49 0.67
N MET A 166 4.71 26.09 1.42
CA MET A 166 4.56 26.44 2.84
C MET A 166 5.71 25.88 3.68
N ALA A 167 6.10 24.62 3.47
CA ALA A 167 7.20 23.98 4.18
C ALA A 167 8.56 24.66 3.94
N LEU A 168 8.78 25.27 2.78
CA LEU A 168 9.98 26.07 2.53
C LEU A 168 10.03 27.30 3.42
N SER A 169 8.89 27.94 3.67
CA SER A 169 8.77 29.15 4.49
C SER A 169 8.78 28.84 5.99
N GLU A 170 7.96 27.87 6.40
CA GLU A 170 7.65 27.62 7.79
C GLU A 170 8.53 26.51 8.41
N GLY A 171 8.96 25.56 7.60
CA GLY A 171 9.67 24.36 8.02
C GLY A 171 8.82 23.11 7.82
N LEU A 172 9.45 21.94 7.99
CA LEU A 172 8.80 20.63 7.94
C LEU A 172 9.38 19.76 9.04
N ASP A 173 8.53 19.24 9.90
CA ASP A 173 8.92 18.44 11.05
C ASP A 173 8.48 16.97 10.89
N LEU A 174 7.28 16.74 10.36
CA LEU A 174 6.71 15.41 10.18
C LEU A 174 6.20 15.21 8.75
N PHE A 175 6.32 13.97 8.28
CA PHE A 175 5.78 13.58 7.01
C PHE A 175 5.26 12.14 7.06
N PHE A 176 4.07 11.92 6.53
CA PHE A 176 3.47 10.59 6.35
C PHE A 176 3.02 10.46 4.89
N ALA A 177 3.53 9.45 4.19
CA ALA A 177 3.15 9.16 2.82
C ALA A 177 3.38 7.68 2.47
N LEU A 178 2.94 7.29 1.28
CA LEU A 178 3.35 6.01 0.68
C LEU A 178 4.86 6.04 0.40
N SER A 179 5.53 4.91 0.55
CA SER A 179 6.98 4.82 0.31
C SER A 179 7.38 5.24 -1.11
N SER A 180 6.58 4.86 -2.12
CA SER A 180 6.76 5.29 -3.51
C SER A 180 6.63 6.81 -3.69
N VAL A 181 5.70 7.45 -2.99
CA VAL A 181 5.52 8.92 -3.01
C VAL A 181 6.73 9.62 -2.38
N LEU A 182 7.27 9.09 -1.28
CA LEU A 182 8.49 9.64 -0.65
C LEU A 182 9.67 9.63 -1.63
N VAL A 183 9.83 8.55 -2.39
CA VAL A 183 10.88 8.43 -3.41
C VAL A 183 10.62 9.37 -4.57
N ALA A 184 9.42 9.37 -5.16
CA ALA A 184 9.07 10.21 -6.30
C ALA A 184 9.29 11.72 -6.01
N ILE A 185 8.91 12.17 -4.81
CA ILE A 185 9.16 13.54 -4.38
C ILE A 185 10.68 13.78 -4.26
N GLY A 186 11.42 12.86 -3.64
CA GLY A 186 12.88 12.97 -3.49
C GLY A 186 13.60 13.06 -4.85
N GLU A 187 13.16 12.31 -5.84
CA GLU A 187 13.69 12.33 -7.21
C GLU A 187 13.40 13.65 -7.92
N ARG A 188 12.19 14.17 -7.81
CA ARG A 188 11.85 15.51 -8.37
C ARG A 188 12.75 16.60 -7.81
N PHE A 189 13.12 16.56 -6.54
CA PHE A 189 14.11 17.46 -5.96
C PHE A 189 15.49 17.32 -6.63
N SER A 190 15.89 16.11 -6.95
CA SER A 190 17.18 15.82 -7.58
C SER A 190 17.22 16.23 -9.06
N GLN A 191 16.12 16.05 -9.79
CA GLN A 191 16.02 16.35 -11.23
C GLN A 191 15.84 17.86 -11.50
N ASN A 192 15.10 18.57 -10.66
CA ASN A 192 14.75 19.99 -10.87
C ASN A 192 15.83 21.00 -10.45
N ASN A 193 17.05 20.56 -10.11
CA ASN A 193 18.13 21.46 -9.71
C ASN A 193 18.49 22.53 -10.75
N GLN A 194 18.11 22.36 -12.01
CA GLN A 194 18.35 23.35 -13.08
C GLN A 194 17.22 24.36 -13.27
N LYS A 195 16.04 24.16 -12.63
CA LYS A 195 14.83 24.99 -12.85
C LYS A 195 14.12 25.44 -11.57
N ILE A 196 14.85 25.59 -10.45
CA ILE A 196 14.22 26.19 -9.27
C ILE A 196 14.01 27.68 -9.57
N GLU A 197 12.75 28.03 -9.85
CA GLU A 197 12.38 29.44 -10.00
C GLU A 197 12.52 30.15 -8.65
N LEU A 198 13.55 30.97 -8.52
CA LEU A 198 13.81 31.77 -7.33
C LEU A 198 12.85 32.97 -7.22
N LYS A 199 12.25 33.40 -8.34
CA LYS A 199 11.37 34.58 -8.39
C LYS A 199 10.22 34.53 -7.37
N PRO A 200 9.46 33.42 -7.22
CA PRO A 200 8.39 33.36 -6.23
C PRO A 200 8.89 33.40 -4.78
N LEU A 201 10.17 33.05 -4.56
CA LEU A 201 10.79 33.01 -3.23
C LEU A 201 11.41 34.33 -2.78
N LEU A 202 11.58 35.30 -3.69
CA LEU A 202 12.15 36.63 -3.38
C LEU A 202 11.30 37.38 -2.34
N GLY A 203 10.00 37.17 -2.30
CA GLY A 203 9.10 37.72 -1.28
C GLY A 203 9.16 37.02 0.09
N ASN A 204 9.93 35.91 0.21
CA ASN A 204 10.00 35.12 1.45
C ASN A 204 11.44 34.85 1.86
N PRO A 205 12.06 35.71 2.68
CA PRO A 205 13.47 35.61 3.04
C PRO A 205 13.82 34.31 3.79
N ARG A 206 12.87 33.74 4.55
CA ARG A 206 13.07 32.47 5.28
C ARG A 206 13.15 31.28 4.32
N ALA A 207 12.28 31.24 3.33
CA ALA A 207 12.29 30.21 2.28
C ALA A 207 13.59 30.27 1.47
N LEU A 208 13.98 31.48 1.04
CA LEU A 208 15.20 31.73 0.30
C LEU A 208 16.44 31.30 1.08
N ALA A 209 16.56 31.71 2.35
CA ALA A 209 17.68 31.34 3.21
C ALA A 209 17.77 29.81 3.41
N ARG A 210 16.62 29.13 3.57
CA ARG A 210 16.58 27.66 3.72
C ARG A 210 17.03 26.96 2.46
N LEU A 211 16.57 27.41 1.30
CA LEU A 211 16.96 26.86 0.00
C LEU A 211 18.46 27.09 -0.29
N LEU A 212 18.97 28.30 -0.09
CA LEU A 212 20.39 28.64 -0.29
C LEU A 212 21.30 27.79 0.63
N LYS A 213 20.89 27.61 1.89
CA LYS A 213 21.59 26.69 2.82
C LYS A 213 21.58 25.26 2.32
N GLY A 214 20.46 24.78 1.78
CA GLY A 214 20.35 23.44 1.18
C GLY A 214 21.24 23.28 -0.03
N LEU A 215 21.24 24.27 -0.94
CA LEU A 215 22.11 24.30 -2.13
C LEU A 215 23.59 24.32 -1.76
N ALA A 216 23.98 25.09 -0.75
CA ALA A 216 25.37 25.11 -0.26
C ALA A 216 25.80 23.73 0.26
N LYS A 217 24.94 23.06 1.05
CA LYS A 217 25.20 21.69 1.55
C LYS A 217 25.34 20.68 0.40
N SER A 218 24.45 20.72 -0.59
CA SER A 218 24.50 19.79 -1.72
C SER A 218 25.75 19.97 -2.58
N LYS A 219 26.15 21.24 -2.85
CA LYS A 219 27.38 21.56 -3.55
C LYS A 219 28.63 21.09 -2.80
N LEU A 220 28.68 21.32 -1.48
CA LEU A 220 29.78 20.85 -0.65
C LEU A 220 29.85 19.31 -0.66
N ALA A 221 28.73 18.64 -0.67
CA ALA A 221 28.64 17.17 -0.75
C ALA A 221 28.81 16.63 -2.19
N ARG A 222 29.02 17.47 -3.19
CA ARG A 222 29.19 17.12 -4.62
C ARG A 222 28.06 16.21 -5.16
N ARG A 223 26.82 16.49 -4.79
CA ARG A 223 25.63 15.75 -5.23
C ARG A 223 24.44 16.67 -5.46
N HIS A 224 23.39 16.12 -6.04
CA HIS A 224 22.12 16.84 -6.22
C HIS A 224 21.48 17.23 -4.88
N LEU A 225 20.67 18.29 -4.92
CA LEU A 225 19.88 18.73 -3.78
C LEU A 225 18.87 17.64 -3.40
N MET A 226 18.76 17.35 -2.11
CA MET A 226 17.84 16.38 -1.55
C MET A 226 16.97 17.02 -0.46
N PRO A 227 15.77 16.49 -0.15
CA PRO A 227 14.93 17.01 0.92
C PRO A 227 15.64 17.17 2.27
N LYS A 228 16.54 16.25 2.64
CA LYS A 228 17.36 16.31 3.88
C LYS A 228 18.28 17.53 3.99
N ASP A 229 18.60 18.18 2.86
CA ASP A 229 19.43 19.39 2.86
C ASP A 229 18.64 20.63 3.27
N ILE A 230 17.33 20.60 2.98
CA ILE A 230 16.39 21.67 3.23
C ILE A 230 15.71 21.49 4.61
N TRP A 231 15.26 20.28 4.93
CA TRP A 231 14.55 19.97 6.17
C TRP A 231 15.26 18.91 6.99
N LYS A 232 15.12 19.03 8.32
CA LYS A 232 15.53 17.98 9.26
C LYS A 232 14.27 17.44 9.93
N LEU A 233 13.71 16.39 9.35
CA LEU A 233 12.48 15.79 9.88
C LEU A 233 12.69 15.22 11.29
N LYS A 234 11.69 15.38 12.15
CA LYS A 234 11.60 14.74 13.46
C LYS A 234 10.95 13.36 13.38
N GLY A 235 9.96 13.21 12.50
CA GLY A 235 9.25 11.97 12.24
C GLY A 235 8.99 11.76 10.75
N LEU A 236 9.15 10.52 10.31
CA LEU A 236 8.79 10.08 8.97
C LEU A 236 8.09 8.74 9.09
N VAL A 237 6.85 8.65 8.59
CA VAL A 237 6.04 7.44 8.61
C VAL A 237 5.78 7.01 7.17
N SER A 238 5.87 5.73 6.91
CA SER A 238 5.51 5.17 5.62
C SER A 238 4.50 4.04 5.74
N THR A 239 3.73 3.86 4.69
CA THR A 239 2.83 2.73 4.50
C THR A 239 2.89 2.26 3.05
N GLY A 240 2.33 1.09 2.78
CA GLY A 240 2.30 0.48 1.45
C GLY A 240 3.13 -0.80 1.38
N SER A 241 2.97 -1.52 0.28
CA SER A 241 3.63 -2.81 0.03
C SER A 241 5.15 -2.71 -0.21
N ASP A 242 5.62 -1.52 -0.57
CA ASP A 242 6.98 -1.31 -1.09
C ASP A 242 7.96 -0.77 -0.02
N GLY A 243 7.53 -0.67 1.25
CA GLY A 243 8.32 -0.04 2.32
C GLY A 243 9.73 -0.61 2.46
N SER A 244 9.86 -1.94 2.42
CA SER A 244 11.17 -2.61 2.54
C SER A 244 12.10 -2.36 1.35
N VAL A 245 11.56 -2.13 0.15
CA VAL A 245 12.32 -1.90 -1.09
C VAL A 245 12.92 -0.50 -1.09
N PHE A 246 12.12 0.49 -0.72
CA PHE A 246 12.52 1.89 -0.78
C PHE A 246 13.21 2.42 0.49
N ARG A 247 13.31 1.62 1.53
CA ARG A 247 13.79 2.02 2.86
C ARG A 247 15.12 2.78 2.84
N GLU A 248 16.14 2.22 2.19
CA GLU A 248 17.48 2.84 2.12
C GLU A 248 17.45 4.10 1.25
N LYS A 249 16.74 4.08 0.13
CA LYS A 249 16.57 5.23 -0.76
C LYS A 249 15.86 6.39 -0.06
N VAL A 250 14.80 6.10 0.69
CA VAL A 250 14.10 7.10 1.52
C VAL A 250 15.05 7.69 2.56
N LYS A 251 15.82 6.87 3.27
CA LYS A 251 16.83 7.37 4.23
C LYS A 251 17.86 8.26 3.57
N GLU A 252 18.36 7.87 2.40
CA GLU A 252 19.31 8.68 1.64
C GLU A 252 18.73 10.05 1.30
N MET A 253 17.49 10.12 0.80
CA MET A 253 16.84 11.36 0.36
C MET A 253 16.37 12.24 1.52
N TRP A 254 15.78 11.65 2.56
CA TRP A 254 15.11 12.35 3.66
C TRP A 254 15.93 12.43 4.94
N GLY A 255 17.06 11.72 5.02
CA GLY A 255 18.00 11.76 6.13
C GLY A 255 17.62 10.89 7.33
N ARG A 256 16.54 10.11 7.24
CA ARG A 256 16.12 9.15 8.27
C ARG A 256 15.32 7.99 7.69
N TYR A 257 15.28 6.88 8.40
CA TYR A 257 14.40 5.78 8.06
C TYR A 257 12.95 6.15 8.28
N PRO A 258 12.04 5.75 7.40
CA PRO A 258 10.61 5.80 7.68
C PRO A 258 10.24 4.74 8.73
N LEU A 259 9.28 5.04 9.57
CA LEU A 259 8.59 4.06 10.40
C LEU A 259 7.52 3.37 9.56
N ASP A 260 7.63 2.08 9.37
CA ASP A 260 6.67 1.33 8.56
C ASP A 260 5.42 1.00 9.37
N VAL A 261 4.26 1.26 8.76
CA VAL A 261 2.93 0.92 9.26
C VAL A 261 2.23 0.06 8.24
N TYR A 262 1.77 -1.11 8.64
CA TYR A 262 0.99 -2.01 7.81
C TYR A 262 -0.50 -1.95 8.18
N GLY A 263 -1.32 -1.74 7.18
CA GLY A 263 -2.76 -1.67 7.30
C GLY A 263 -3.42 -1.33 5.97
N GLY A 264 -4.71 -1.15 6.00
CA GLY A 264 -5.52 -0.86 4.82
C GLY A 264 -6.95 -0.50 5.19
N THR A 265 -7.77 -0.28 4.19
CA THR A 265 -9.17 0.11 4.35
C THR A 265 -9.95 -0.92 5.19
N GLU A 266 -9.66 -2.19 5.02
CA GLU A 266 -10.38 -3.30 5.64
C GLU A 266 -9.99 -3.52 7.12
N GLY A 267 -8.70 -3.34 7.45
CA GLY A 267 -8.15 -3.65 8.78
C GLY A 267 -7.64 -2.45 9.56
N ILE A 268 -7.66 -1.26 8.97
CA ILE A 268 -7.15 0.00 9.53
C ILE A 268 -5.63 -0.10 9.74
N ILE A 269 -5.14 -0.24 10.96
CA ILE A 269 -3.73 -0.49 11.29
C ILE A 269 -3.64 -1.89 11.90
N ILE A 270 -2.88 -2.78 11.26
CA ILE A 270 -2.77 -4.19 11.66
C ILE A 270 -1.44 -4.46 12.36
N ALA A 271 -0.36 -3.83 11.89
CA ALA A 271 0.95 -3.93 12.50
C ALA A 271 1.75 -2.64 12.30
N THR A 272 2.70 -2.37 13.17
CA THR A 272 3.59 -1.20 13.07
C THR A 272 4.97 -1.49 13.63
N GLN A 273 5.98 -0.82 13.09
CA GLN A 273 7.28 -0.75 13.75
C GLN A 273 7.18 0.08 15.03
N THR A 274 8.16 -0.07 15.87
CA THR A 274 8.41 0.79 17.03
C THR A 274 9.67 1.64 16.81
N TRP A 275 10.10 2.41 17.80
CA TRP A 275 11.29 3.29 17.68
C TRP A 275 12.61 2.58 17.39
N ASP A 276 12.67 1.26 17.47
CA ASP A 276 13.85 0.47 17.11
C ASP A 276 13.91 0.11 15.62
N TYR A 277 12.83 0.36 14.89
CA TYR A 277 12.68 0.09 13.45
C TYR A 277 12.93 -1.37 13.05
N GLN A 278 12.75 -2.31 14.01
CA GLN A 278 12.86 -3.75 13.78
C GLN A 278 11.48 -4.31 13.52
N GLY A 279 11.27 -5.14 12.50
CA GLY A 279 10.01 -5.80 12.19
C GLY A 279 8.73 -5.01 12.56
N MET A 280 7.59 -5.36 12.03
CA MET A 280 6.31 -4.75 12.44
C MET A 280 5.63 -5.65 13.47
N THR A 281 5.31 -5.11 14.63
CA THR A 281 4.59 -5.80 15.70
C THR A 281 3.09 -5.74 15.44
N PHE A 282 2.40 -6.87 15.52
CA PHE A 282 0.94 -6.91 15.35
C PHE A 282 0.20 -6.14 16.44
N ILE A 283 -0.96 -5.59 16.06
CA ILE A 283 -1.88 -4.87 16.94
C ILE A 283 -3.10 -5.77 17.21
N PRO A 284 -3.14 -6.47 18.37
CA PRO A 284 -4.09 -7.54 18.57
C PRO A 284 -5.47 -7.09 19.07
N HIS A 285 -5.74 -5.78 19.17
CA HIS A 285 -6.98 -5.26 19.74
C HIS A 285 -7.90 -4.54 18.74
N LEU A 286 -7.50 -4.42 17.46
CA LEU A 286 -8.36 -3.87 16.40
C LEU A 286 -9.09 -4.95 15.61
N ASN A 287 -8.41 -6.07 15.37
CA ASN A 287 -8.93 -7.17 14.57
C ASN A 287 -8.58 -8.50 15.25
N PHE A 288 -9.45 -9.48 15.11
CA PHE A 288 -9.08 -10.87 15.32
C PHE A 288 -8.23 -11.30 14.12
N LEU A 289 -7.06 -11.84 14.40
CA LEU A 289 -6.06 -12.18 13.39
C LEU A 289 -6.01 -13.69 13.19
N GLU A 290 -6.17 -14.14 11.97
CA GLU A 290 -5.99 -15.51 11.53
C GLU A 290 -4.95 -15.56 10.41
N PHE A 291 -4.17 -16.62 10.40
CA PHE A 291 -3.01 -16.78 9.52
C PHE A 291 -3.19 -18.06 8.70
N ILE A 292 -3.34 -17.93 7.39
CA ILE A 292 -3.47 -19.05 6.46
C ILE A 292 -2.05 -19.41 5.97
N PRO A 293 -1.51 -20.61 6.27
CA PRO A 293 -0.20 -21.01 5.78
C PRO A 293 -0.10 -20.90 4.25
N GLU A 294 1.05 -20.47 3.72
CA GLU A 294 1.25 -20.28 2.26
C GLU A 294 0.75 -21.49 1.45
N LYS A 295 1.02 -22.73 1.88
CA LYS A 295 0.56 -23.94 1.20
C LYS A 295 -0.97 -24.08 1.18
N GLU A 296 -1.64 -23.67 2.25
CA GLU A 296 -3.09 -23.72 2.36
C GLU A 296 -3.75 -22.62 1.52
N SER A 297 -3.16 -21.42 1.50
CA SER A 297 -3.58 -20.30 0.66
C SER A 297 -3.55 -20.68 -0.83
N LEU A 298 -2.49 -21.34 -1.26
CA LEU A 298 -2.35 -21.81 -2.64
C LEU A 298 -3.40 -22.86 -3.03
N LYS A 299 -3.65 -23.85 -2.17
CA LYS A 299 -4.72 -24.83 -2.41
C LYS A 299 -6.07 -24.15 -2.58
N SER A 300 -6.36 -23.15 -1.75
CA SER A 300 -7.61 -22.37 -1.82
C SER A 300 -7.73 -21.51 -3.08
N ARG A 301 -6.64 -21.24 -3.78
CA ARG A 301 -6.66 -20.58 -5.11
C ARG A 301 -6.98 -21.55 -6.23
N ASP A 302 -6.43 -22.77 -6.12
CA ASP A 302 -6.63 -23.83 -7.11
C ASP A 302 -8.01 -24.46 -7.00
N ASP A 303 -8.59 -24.49 -5.80
CA ASP A 303 -9.93 -25.01 -5.50
C ASP A 303 -10.75 -23.98 -4.68
N PRO A 304 -11.71 -23.28 -5.31
CA PRO A 304 -12.56 -22.28 -4.65
C PRO A 304 -13.43 -22.85 -3.52
N PHE A 305 -13.67 -24.16 -3.49
CA PHE A 305 -14.44 -24.84 -2.44
C PHE A 305 -13.58 -25.27 -1.26
N TYR A 306 -12.26 -25.24 -1.41
CA TYR A 306 -11.34 -25.61 -0.34
C TYR A 306 -11.33 -24.54 0.77
N GLN A 307 -11.63 -24.98 2.00
CA GLN A 307 -11.53 -24.13 3.19
C GLN A 307 -10.18 -24.36 3.87
N PRO A 308 -9.23 -23.41 3.76
CA PRO A 308 -7.91 -23.58 4.33
C PRO A 308 -7.94 -23.54 5.86
N LYS A 309 -7.08 -24.33 6.48
CA LYS A 309 -6.84 -24.26 7.93
C LYS A 309 -6.09 -22.99 8.27
N THR A 310 -6.56 -22.30 9.32
CA THR A 310 -5.91 -21.08 9.82
C THR A 310 -5.14 -21.36 11.11
N LEU A 311 -4.16 -20.52 11.41
CA LEU A 311 -3.45 -20.46 12.68
C LEU A 311 -3.79 -19.18 13.42
N LEU A 312 -3.59 -19.17 14.73
CA LEU A 312 -3.75 -17.99 15.59
C LEU A 312 -2.40 -17.28 15.80
N LEU A 313 -2.45 -16.08 16.37
CA LEU A 313 -1.28 -15.22 16.55
C LEU A 313 -0.15 -15.85 17.39
N ASP A 314 -0.47 -16.75 18.30
CA ASP A 314 0.50 -17.49 19.12
C ASP A 314 0.97 -18.82 18.51
N GLU A 315 0.42 -19.20 17.34
CA GLU A 315 0.75 -20.45 16.63
C GLU A 315 1.69 -20.20 15.41
N VAL A 316 1.87 -18.94 14.99
CA VAL A 316 2.74 -18.62 13.85
C VAL A 316 4.21 -18.82 14.16
N LYS A 317 5.04 -19.11 13.13
CA LYS A 317 6.46 -19.43 13.29
C LYS A 317 7.36 -18.47 12.52
N PRO A 318 8.49 -18.02 13.09
CA PRO A 318 9.49 -17.23 12.39
C PRO A 318 9.98 -17.94 11.12
N GLY A 319 10.17 -17.16 10.05
CA GLY A 319 10.60 -17.65 8.75
C GLY A 319 9.46 -18.07 7.83
N GLU A 320 8.33 -18.47 8.38
CA GLU A 320 7.15 -18.94 7.63
C GLU A 320 6.33 -17.77 7.06
N LYS A 321 5.59 -18.07 6.00
CA LYS A 321 4.71 -17.12 5.31
C LYS A 321 3.25 -17.49 5.48
N TYR A 322 2.40 -16.47 5.58
CA TYR A 322 0.97 -16.62 5.83
C TYR A 322 0.18 -15.56 5.07
N GLU A 323 -0.93 -15.97 4.44
CA GLU A 323 -1.96 -15.02 4.02
C GLU A 323 -2.75 -14.60 5.26
N LEU A 324 -3.01 -13.30 5.37
CA LEU A 324 -3.69 -12.75 6.54
C LEU A 324 -5.20 -12.67 6.32
N ALA A 325 -5.95 -13.21 7.29
CA ALA A 325 -7.39 -13.03 7.40
C ALA A 325 -7.74 -12.29 8.69
N ILE A 326 -8.77 -11.44 8.64
CA ILE A 326 -9.18 -10.63 9.78
C ILE A 326 -10.66 -10.72 10.07
N THR A 327 -11.02 -10.57 11.35
CA THR A 327 -12.38 -10.22 11.75
C THR A 327 -12.32 -8.89 12.50
N ASN A 328 -13.02 -7.88 12.01
CA ASN A 328 -13.03 -6.57 12.66
C ASN A 328 -13.66 -6.64 14.05
N PHE A 329 -13.11 -5.90 15.00
CA PHE A 329 -13.75 -5.65 16.29
C PHE A 329 -14.58 -4.36 16.29
N TYR A 330 -15.23 -4.09 17.41
CA TYR A 330 -15.97 -2.85 17.69
C TYR A 330 -17.10 -2.54 16.69
N GLY A 331 -17.78 -3.58 16.21
CA GLY A 331 -18.91 -3.44 15.29
C GLY A 331 -18.53 -3.25 13.83
N GLY A 332 -17.28 -3.47 13.47
CA GLY A 332 -16.88 -3.55 12.06
C GLY A 332 -17.51 -4.78 11.36
N PRO A 333 -17.70 -4.73 10.03
CA PRO A 333 -18.51 -5.71 9.32
C PRO A 333 -17.76 -6.96 8.87
N LEU A 334 -16.44 -6.92 8.73
CA LEU A 334 -15.66 -7.98 8.09
C LEU A 334 -15.44 -9.16 9.05
N ILE A 335 -15.70 -10.37 8.59
CA ILE A 335 -15.69 -11.63 9.34
C ILE A 335 -14.81 -12.61 8.58
N ARG A 336 -13.71 -13.08 9.18
CA ARG A 336 -12.76 -14.02 8.57
C ARG A 336 -12.35 -13.62 7.14
N TYR A 337 -12.21 -12.30 6.93
CA TYR A 337 -11.98 -11.69 5.62
C TYR A 337 -10.53 -11.86 5.18
N LYS A 338 -10.31 -12.51 4.05
CA LYS A 338 -8.98 -12.64 3.41
C LYS A 338 -8.55 -11.29 2.85
N LEU A 339 -7.45 -10.75 3.37
CA LEU A 339 -6.90 -9.47 2.88
C LEU A 339 -6.23 -9.60 1.50
N GLY A 340 -5.87 -10.83 1.11
CA GLY A 340 -5.07 -11.08 -0.08
C GLY A 340 -3.62 -10.63 0.08
N ASP A 341 -3.15 -10.47 1.31
CA ASP A 341 -1.79 -10.07 1.62
C ASP A 341 -1.02 -11.24 2.25
N MET A 342 0.10 -11.60 1.63
CA MET A 342 1.06 -12.57 2.16
C MET A 342 2.08 -11.82 3.03
N ILE A 343 2.24 -12.27 4.27
CA ILE A 343 3.22 -11.73 5.21
C ILE A 343 4.23 -12.81 5.61
N LYS A 344 5.41 -12.39 6.02
CA LYS A 344 6.43 -13.28 6.61
C LYS A 344 6.60 -12.94 8.08
N ILE A 345 6.53 -13.94 8.96
CA ILE A 345 6.88 -13.76 10.37
C ILE A 345 8.39 -13.64 10.48
N THR A 346 8.87 -12.54 11.06
CA THR A 346 10.30 -12.26 11.19
C THR A 346 10.87 -12.65 12.55
N ALA A 347 10.06 -12.57 13.60
CA ALA A 347 10.43 -12.95 14.95
C ALA A 347 9.18 -13.30 15.77
N GLN A 348 9.33 -14.14 16.81
CA GLN A 348 8.24 -14.51 17.73
C GLN A 348 7.93 -13.37 18.72
N ARG A 349 8.91 -12.51 18.98
CA ARG A 349 8.82 -11.36 19.90
C ARG A 349 9.86 -10.31 19.52
N ASN A 350 9.69 -9.10 20.00
CA ASN A 350 10.74 -8.10 19.95
C ASN A 350 11.60 -8.21 21.23
N GLU A 351 12.72 -8.91 21.13
CA GLU A 351 13.62 -9.16 22.26
C GLU A 351 14.16 -7.85 22.88
N LYS A 352 14.54 -6.91 22.02
CA LYS A 352 15.14 -5.63 22.43
C LYS A 352 14.20 -4.78 23.27
N LEU A 353 12.91 -4.86 22.99
CA LEU A 353 11.89 -4.05 23.68
C LEU A 353 11.08 -4.86 24.69
N GLY A 354 11.26 -6.18 24.75
CA GLY A 354 10.51 -7.06 25.64
C GLY A 354 9.02 -7.15 25.29
N ILE A 355 8.69 -7.09 23.97
CA ILE A 355 7.29 -7.16 23.50
C ILE A 355 7.00 -8.59 23.06
N ASP A 356 6.17 -9.30 23.81
CA ASP A 356 5.74 -10.70 23.56
C ASP A 356 4.63 -10.79 22.52
N ILE A 357 4.85 -10.22 21.35
CA ILE A 357 3.94 -10.30 20.19
C ILE A 357 4.81 -10.57 18.96
N PRO A 358 4.41 -11.50 18.08
CA PRO A 358 5.13 -11.77 16.85
C PRO A 358 5.32 -10.52 16.00
N GLN A 359 6.44 -10.50 15.28
CA GLN A 359 6.78 -9.46 14.33
C GLN A 359 6.68 -9.99 12.90
N MET A 360 6.30 -9.12 12.00
CA MET A 360 6.13 -9.44 10.59
C MET A 360 6.86 -8.47 9.67
N ALA A 361 7.03 -8.89 8.42
CA ALA A 361 7.28 -8.05 7.27
C ALA A 361 6.24 -8.38 6.18
N PHE A 362 5.80 -7.39 5.45
CA PHE A 362 5.00 -7.60 4.24
C PHE A 362 5.84 -8.38 3.22
N HIS A 363 5.28 -9.39 2.58
CA HIS A 363 5.99 -10.22 1.60
C HIS A 363 5.52 -9.90 0.17
N ALA A 364 4.24 -10.09 -0.11
CA ALA A 364 3.63 -9.83 -1.42
C ALA A 364 2.10 -9.80 -1.28
N ARG A 365 1.40 -9.34 -2.31
CA ARG A 365 -0.01 -9.68 -2.43
C ARG A 365 -0.15 -11.10 -2.98
N VAL A 366 -1.18 -11.80 -2.53
CA VAL A 366 -1.46 -13.16 -3.02
C VAL A 366 -1.70 -13.16 -4.54
N ASP A 367 -2.38 -12.12 -5.04
CA ASP A 367 -2.65 -11.93 -6.46
C ASP A 367 -1.45 -11.38 -7.25
N ASP A 368 -0.48 -10.76 -6.57
CA ASP A 368 0.76 -10.22 -7.16
C ASP A 368 1.90 -11.27 -7.17
N MET A 369 1.59 -12.53 -6.98
CA MET A 369 2.52 -13.65 -7.18
C MET A 369 2.19 -14.40 -8.47
N ILE A 370 3.20 -14.57 -9.30
CA ILE A 370 3.07 -15.36 -10.53
C ILE A 370 3.64 -16.75 -10.28
N ASP A 371 2.77 -17.74 -10.27
CA ASP A 371 3.15 -19.14 -10.23
C ASP A 371 3.36 -19.65 -11.67
N ILE A 372 4.57 -20.07 -12.00
CA ILE A 372 4.88 -20.67 -13.29
C ILE A 372 5.01 -22.18 -13.12
N ALA A 373 4.05 -22.91 -13.67
CA ALA A 373 4.02 -24.37 -13.72
C ALA A 373 4.11 -25.09 -12.36
N GLY A 374 3.75 -24.42 -11.25
CA GLY A 374 3.86 -24.99 -9.89
C GLY A 374 5.30 -25.10 -9.35
N PHE A 375 6.30 -24.69 -10.12
CA PHE A 375 7.72 -24.77 -9.75
C PHE A 375 8.25 -23.51 -9.09
N THR A 376 7.93 -22.34 -9.63
CA THR A 376 8.42 -21.06 -9.09
C THR A 376 7.28 -20.10 -8.85
N ARG A 377 7.47 -19.21 -7.85
CA ARG A 377 6.53 -18.16 -7.46
C ARG A 377 7.26 -16.84 -7.41
N LEU A 378 7.17 -16.13 -8.53
CA LEU A 378 7.80 -14.85 -8.69
C LEU A 378 6.92 -13.76 -8.06
N THR A 379 7.49 -13.00 -7.14
CA THR A 379 6.85 -11.81 -6.58
C THR A 379 7.20 -10.58 -7.41
N GLU A 380 6.40 -9.52 -7.32
CA GLU A 380 6.68 -8.22 -7.93
C GLU A 380 8.12 -7.77 -7.65
N LYS A 381 8.57 -7.95 -6.40
CA LYS A 381 9.93 -7.58 -5.97
C LYS A 381 11.03 -8.32 -6.73
N VAL A 382 10.89 -9.62 -6.91
CA VAL A 382 11.90 -10.45 -7.62
C VAL A 382 11.96 -10.05 -9.09
N ILE A 383 10.81 -9.86 -9.72
CA ILE A 383 10.72 -9.47 -11.13
C ILE A 383 11.32 -8.07 -11.33
N TRP A 384 10.91 -7.11 -10.50
CA TRP A 384 11.46 -5.76 -10.54
C TRP A 384 12.98 -5.74 -10.35
N GLN A 385 13.50 -6.47 -9.35
CA GLN A 385 14.94 -6.57 -9.13
C GLN A 385 15.68 -7.17 -10.33
N ALA A 386 15.06 -8.13 -11.03
CA ALA A 386 15.65 -8.69 -12.24
C ALA A 386 15.70 -7.66 -13.39
N ILE A 387 14.68 -6.83 -13.55
CA ILE A 387 14.64 -5.75 -14.55
C ILE A 387 15.73 -4.71 -14.23
N GLU A 388 15.85 -4.26 -12.97
CA GLU A 388 16.88 -3.32 -12.52
C GLU A 388 18.30 -3.88 -12.76
N ASN A 389 18.54 -5.13 -12.34
CA ASN A 389 19.86 -5.78 -12.50
C ASN A 389 20.22 -6.01 -13.97
N ALA A 390 19.23 -6.19 -14.84
CA ALA A 390 19.42 -6.33 -16.29
C ALA A 390 19.90 -5.02 -16.95
N GLY A 391 19.85 -3.88 -16.22
CA GLY A 391 20.29 -2.57 -16.70
C GLY A 391 19.38 -1.97 -17.76
N VAL A 392 18.15 -2.46 -17.89
CA VAL A 392 17.13 -1.93 -18.80
C VAL A 392 16.67 -0.58 -18.28
N LYS A 393 16.75 0.46 -19.11
CA LYS A 393 16.18 1.76 -18.77
C LYS A 393 14.72 1.78 -19.22
N TYR A 394 13.82 1.81 -18.29
CA TYR A 394 12.37 1.82 -18.51
C TYR A 394 11.73 3.01 -17.79
N LYS A 395 10.53 3.39 -18.23
CA LYS A 395 9.66 4.33 -17.55
C LYS A 395 8.75 3.57 -16.57
N GLU A 396 8.12 2.49 -17.06
CA GLU A 396 7.20 1.67 -16.28
C GLU A 396 7.08 0.27 -16.89
N TRP A 397 6.55 -0.70 -16.14
CA TRP A 397 6.42 -2.08 -16.55
C TRP A 397 5.19 -2.77 -15.95
N THR A 398 4.76 -3.84 -16.61
CA THR A 398 3.79 -4.79 -16.05
C THR A 398 4.10 -6.18 -16.58
N VAL A 399 3.66 -7.21 -15.87
CA VAL A 399 3.93 -8.60 -16.20
C VAL A 399 2.76 -9.49 -15.83
N ARG A 400 2.49 -10.50 -16.65
CA ARG A 400 1.49 -11.51 -16.35
C ARG A 400 1.92 -12.91 -16.76
N LYS A 401 1.26 -13.91 -16.18
CA LYS A 401 1.33 -15.28 -16.67
C LYS A 401 0.44 -15.43 -17.90
N GLU A 402 0.97 -16.02 -18.94
CA GLU A 402 0.20 -16.44 -20.11
C GLU A 402 0.30 -17.95 -20.30
N LEU A 403 -0.81 -18.56 -20.71
CA LEU A 403 -0.87 -19.97 -21.05
C LEU A 403 -0.75 -20.11 -22.57
N LYS A 404 0.45 -20.51 -23.01
CA LYS A 404 0.69 -20.98 -24.38
C LYS A 404 0.83 -22.51 -24.35
N GLU A 405 1.69 -23.09 -25.17
CA GLU A 405 2.03 -24.52 -25.06
C GLU A 405 2.61 -24.85 -23.68
N VAL A 406 3.35 -23.91 -23.11
CA VAL A 406 3.84 -23.90 -21.72
C VAL A 406 3.48 -22.59 -21.04
N PRO A 407 3.33 -22.57 -19.69
CA PRO A 407 3.15 -21.31 -18.97
C PRO A 407 4.38 -20.41 -19.12
N ILE A 408 4.17 -19.19 -19.57
CA ILE A 408 5.21 -18.17 -19.73
C ILE A 408 4.94 -16.95 -18.86
N LEU A 409 6.01 -16.25 -18.54
CA LEU A 409 5.99 -14.91 -17.99
C LEU A 409 6.05 -13.92 -19.16
N HIS A 410 5.03 -13.08 -19.35
CA HIS A 410 5.03 -12.06 -20.38
C HIS A 410 5.22 -10.69 -19.75
N LEU A 411 6.36 -10.06 -20.02
CA LEU A 411 6.75 -8.75 -19.51
C LEU A 411 6.48 -7.67 -20.56
N TYR A 412 5.73 -6.64 -20.16
CA TYR A 412 5.41 -5.46 -20.96
C TYR A 412 6.18 -4.27 -20.38
N LEU A 413 6.96 -3.57 -21.20
CA LEU A 413 7.85 -2.49 -20.78
C LEU A 413 7.62 -1.24 -21.62
N GLU A 414 7.42 -0.09 -20.97
CA GLU A 414 7.57 1.22 -21.59
C GLU A 414 9.02 1.68 -21.40
N LEU A 415 9.77 1.81 -22.49
CA LEU A 415 11.18 2.18 -22.43
C LEU A 415 11.37 3.68 -22.14
N GLY A 416 12.44 4.01 -21.41
CA GLY A 416 13.00 5.36 -21.32
C GLY A 416 13.76 5.75 -22.60
N ASP A 417 14.44 6.91 -22.56
CA ASP A 417 15.31 7.38 -23.65
C ASP A 417 16.46 6.37 -23.88
N ASN A 418 16.25 5.39 -24.71
CA ASN A 418 17.27 4.40 -25.03
C ASN A 418 17.26 4.03 -26.50
N GLY A 419 18.43 4.06 -27.06
CA GLY A 419 18.71 3.52 -28.36
C GLY A 419 18.23 2.07 -28.53
N HIS A 420 18.20 1.62 -29.74
CA HIS A 420 17.70 0.37 -30.32
C HIS A 420 17.97 -0.93 -29.53
N VAL A 421 17.29 -1.12 -28.38
CA VAL A 421 17.29 -2.39 -27.65
C VAL A 421 16.09 -3.21 -28.12
N THR A 422 16.31 -4.46 -28.53
CA THR A 422 15.23 -5.34 -28.98
C THR A 422 14.58 -6.09 -27.81
N GLU A 423 13.32 -6.50 -27.98
CA GLU A 423 12.58 -7.34 -27.02
C GLU A 423 13.37 -8.59 -26.63
N GLU A 424 14.01 -9.23 -27.62
CA GLU A 424 14.82 -10.43 -27.40
C GLU A 424 16.06 -10.16 -26.54
N GLN A 425 16.72 -9.01 -26.69
CA GLN A 425 17.86 -8.62 -25.88
C GLN A 425 17.45 -8.37 -24.42
N ILE A 426 16.31 -7.68 -24.22
CA ILE A 426 15.73 -7.45 -22.89
C ILE A 426 15.35 -8.79 -22.26
N ALA A 427 14.64 -9.65 -23.00
CA ALA A 427 14.21 -10.95 -22.52
C ALA A 427 15.39 -11.82 -22.07
N ARG A 428 16.50 -11.86 -22.82
CA ARG A 428 17.73 -12.58 -22.40
C ARG A 428 18.37 -12.01 -21.16
N ALA A 429 18.42 -10.68 -21.03
CA ALA A 429 19.03 -10.02 -19.88
C ALA A 429 18.21 -10.25 -18.61
N VAL A 430 16.89 -10.01 -18.66
CA VAL A 430 15.99 -10.21 -17.50
C VAL A 430 15.92 -11.68 -17.11
N HIS A 431 15.82 -12.61 -18.07
CA HIS A 431 15.84 -14.05 -17.80
C HIS A 431 17.08 -14.49 -17.03
N ARG A 432 18.26 -14.00 -17.44
CA ARG A 432 19.52 -14.29 -16.74
C ARG A 432 19.50 -13.82 -15.29
N GLU A 433 18.95 -12.63 -15.03
CA GLU A 433 18.86 -12.09 -13.66
C GLU A 433 17.78 -12.81 -12.82
N LEU A 434 16.65 -13.19 -13.41
CA LEU A 434 15.66 -14.04 -12.75
C LEU A 434 16.26 -15.36 -12.28
N LYS A 435 17.08 -16.02 -13.12
CA LYS A 435 17.79 -17.25 -12.74
C LYS A 435 18.76 -17.05 -11.57
N ARG A 436 19.34 -15.85 -11.40
CA ARG A 436 20.22 -15.54 -10.27
C ARG A 436 19.45 -15.26 -8.99
N LEU A 437 18.25 -14.69 -9.11
CA LEU A 437 17.45 -14.25 -7.97
C LEU A 437 16.52 -15.34 -7.42
N ASP A 438 16.11 -16.28 -8.27
CA ASP A 438 15.16 -17.33 -7.92
C ASP A 438 15.65 -18.70 -8.44
N ALA A 439 16.10 -19.55 -7.51
CA ALA A 439 16.64 -20.86 -7.85
C ALA A 439 15.58 -21.77 -8.50
N PRO A 440 14.31 -21.85 -8.01
CA PRO A 440 13.26 -22.59 -8.71
C PRO A 440 13.02 -22.12 -10.14
N TYR A 441 13.12 -20.81 -10.42
CA TYR A 441 13.05 -20.29 -11.78
C TYR A 441 14.22 -20.75 -12.64
N ALA A 442 15.42 -20.83 -12.08
CA ALA A 442 16.58 -21.34 -12.81
C ALA A 442 16.39 -22.81 -13.28
N ASP A 443 15.69 -23.61 -12.48
CA ASP A 443 15.42 -25.02 -12.80
C ASP A 443 14.36 -25.17 -13.90
N LEU A 444 13.47 -24.17 -14.12
CA LEU A 444 12.42 -24.23 -15.15
C LEU A 444 12.96 -24.44 -16.56
N GLU A 445 14.07 -23.80 -16.92
CA GLU A 445 14.68 -23.95 -18.25
C GLU A 445 15.14 -25.39 -18.47
N ALA A 446 15.71 -26.02 -17.43
CA ALA A 446 16.14 -27.42 -17.49
C ALA A 446 14.94 -28.38 -17.62
N PHE A 447 13.83 -28.09 -16.95
CA PHE A 447 12.63 -28.93 -16.96
C PHE A 447 11.75 -28.74 -18.20
N LEU A 448 11.58 -27.48 -18.64
CA LEU A 448 10.67 -27.15 -19.75
C LEU A 448 11.39 -27.10 -21.11
N GLY A 449 12.73 -27.10 -21.13
CA GLY A 449 13.52 -26.97 -22.34
C GLY A 449 13.37 -25.62 -23.06
N LEU A 450 12.69 -24.65 -22.44
CA LEU A 450 12.35 -23.36 -23.01
C LEU A 450 12.62 -22.24 -22.01
N ARG A 451 12.93 -21.06 -22.52
CA ARG A 451 12.97 -19.85 -21.73
C ARG A 451 11.55 -19.36 -21.47
N PRO A 452 11.04 -19.42 -20.23
CA PRO A 452 9.64 -19.10 -19.93
C PRO A 452 9.42 -17.59 -19.76
N LEU A 453 10.04 -16.74 -20.61
CA LEU A 453 9.95 -15.28 -20.57
C LEU A 453 9.84 -14.72 -21.99
N GLU A 454 8.79 -13.95 -22.21
CA GLU A 454 8.61 -13.09 -23.37
C GLU A 454 8.57 -11.62 -22.94
N VAL A 455 8.93 -10.72 -23.85
CA VAL A 455 8.91 -9.27 -23.62
C VAL A 455 8.20 -8.60 -24.79
N THR A 456 7.34 -7.62 -24.46
CA THR A 456 6.75 -6.70 -25.43
C THR A 456 7.11 -5.27 -25.03
N ILE A 457 7.67 -4.51 -25.97
CA ILE A 457 7.92 -3.07 -25.79
C ILE A 457 6.64 -2.32 -26.10
N LEU A 458 6.15 -1.58 -25.10
CA LEU A 458 4.94 -0.77 -25.21
C LEU A 458 5.22 0.55 -25.96
N PRO A 459 4.17 1.15 -26.58
CA PRO A 459 4.26 2.49 -27.14
C PRO A 459 4.69 3.53 -26.09
N GLU A 460 5.27 4.62 -26.57
CA GLU A 460 5.63 5.74 -25.70
C GLU A 460 4.39 6.35 -25.04
N ASN A 461 4.47 6.63 -23.75
CA ASN A 461 3.39 7.18 -22.89
C ASN A 461 2.19 6.24 -22.69
N ALA A 462 2.34 4.93 -22.88
CA ALA A 462 1.30 3.94 -22.65
C ALA A 462 0.74 3.99 -21.21
N PHE A 463 1.62 4.02 -20.21
CA PHE A 463 1.21 4.11 -18.80
C PHE A 463 0.65 5.49 -18.42
N GLN A 464 1.11 6.56 -19.07
CA GLN A 464 0.52 7.88 -18.88
C GLN A 464 -0.92 7.93 -19.41
N GLY A 465 -1.18 7.33 -20.58
CA GLY A 465 -2.53 7.17 -21.15
C GLY A 465 -3.45 6.40 -20.20
N TYR A 466 -2.99 5.26 -19.69
CA TYR A 466 -3.70 4.48 -18.68
C TYR A 466 -4.02 5.30 -17.42
N THR A 467 -3.04 6.03 -16.88
CA THR A 467 -3.21 6.88 -15.70
C THR A 467 -4.27 7.95 -15.93
N THR A 468 -4.23 8.62 -17.09
CA THR A 468 -5.22 9.66 -17.47
C THR A 468 -6.63 9.09 -17.55
N GLN A 469 -6.78 7.87 -18.10
CA GLN A 469 -8.07 7.18 -18.17
C GLN A 469 -8.63 6.86 -16.77
N GLN A 470 -7.79 6.36 -15.87
CA GLN A 470 -8.19 6.06 -14.49
C GLN A 470 -8.58 7.32 -13.72
N GLN A 471 -7.88 8.44 -13.92
CA GLN A 471 -8.27 9.73 -13.35
C GLN A 471 -9.61 10.21 -13.87
N ALA A 472 -9.86 10.07 -15.18
CA ALA A 472 -11.16 10.41 -15.77
C ALA A 472 -12.30 9.54 -15.19
N ALA A 473 -11.99 8.32 -14.72
CA ALA A 473 -12.90 7.43 -14.01
C ALA A 473 -13.04 7.75 -12.50
N GLY A 474 -12.30 8.75 -11.97
CA GLY A 474 -12.44 9.23 -10.60
C GLY A 474 -11.36 8.75 -9.61
N ALA A 475 -10.28 8.13 -10.10
CA ALA A 475 -9.19 7.70 -9.22
C ALA A 475 -8.26 8.88 -8.85
N ASP A 476 -7.85 8.95 -7.56
CA ASP A 476 -6.89 9.96 -7.07
C ASP A 476 -5.45 9.52 -7.39
N LEU A 477 -4.64 10.46 -7.91
CA LEU A 477 -3.23 10.23 -8.28
C LEU A 477 -2.38 9.70 -7.12
N ALA A 478 -2.69 10.04 -5.89
CA ALA A 478 -1.97 9.54 -4.72
C ALA A 478 -2.04 8.00 -4.58
N HIS A 479 -3.04 7.38 -5.18
CA HIS A 479 -3.30 5.95 -5.12
C HIS A 479 -3.23 5.25 -6.48
N LEU A 480 -3.00 6.01 -7.57
CA LEU A 480 -2.82 5.45 -8.89
C LEU A 480 -1.42 4.84 -9.00
N LYS A 481 -1.37 3.52 -8.93
CA LYS A 481 -0.19 2.73 -9.30
C LYS A 481 -0.61 1.77 -10.41
N PRO A 482 0.09 1.73 -11.55
CA PRO A 482 -0.16 0.71 -12.57
C PRO A 482 -0.09 -0.70 -11.96
N PRO A 483 -0.95 -1.64 -12.35
CA PRO A 483 -0.85 -3.01 -11.87
C PRO A 483 0.39 -3.66 -12.48
N HIS A 484 1.42 -3.89 -11.66
CA HIS A 484 2.65 -4.52 -12.13
C HIS A 484 2.49 -6.02 -12.38
N ILE A 485 1.63 -6.69 -11.62
CA ILE A 485 1.48 -8.14 -11.66
C ILE A 485 0.06 -8.53 -12.07
N ASN A 486 -0.04 -9.49 -12.98
CA ASN A 486 -1.30 -10.06 -13.47
C ASN A 486 -2.37 -9.00 -13.85
N PRO A 487 -2.04 -7.99 -14.69
CA PRO A 487 -3.02 -7.05 -15.20
C PRO A 487 -4.12 -7.78 -15.96
N THR A 488 -5.33 -7.25 -15.90
CA THR A 488 -6.46 -7.77 -16.68
C THR A 488 -6.24 -7.54 -18.17
N ASP A 489 -6.96 -8.29 -19.02
CA ASP A 489 -6.89 -8.11 -20.47
C ASP A 489 -7.19 -6.68 -20.88
N SER A 490 -8.19 -6.04 -20.26
CA SER A 490 -8.54 -4.64 -20.53
C SER A 490 -7.41 -3.65 -20.23
N VAL A 491 -6.57 -3.92 -19.22
CA VAL A 491 -5.38 -3.11 -18.93
C VAL A 491 -4.32 -3.31 -19.99
N ILE A 492 -4.04 -4.57 -20.36
CA ILE A 492 -3.07 -4.87 -21.44
C ILE A 492 -3.51 -4.27 -22.77
N ASP A 493 -4.77 -4.42 -23.15
CA ASP A 493 -5.31 -3.85 -24.38
C ASP A 493 -5.15 -2.32 -24.40
N CYS A 494 -5.40 -1.65 -23.28
CA CYS A 494 -5.19 -0.21 -23.13
C CYS A 494 -3.71 0.16 -23.30
N LEU A 495 -2.80 -0.57 -22.66
CA LEU A 495 -1.36 -0.30 -22.73
C LEU A 495 -0.77 -0.57 -24.12
N VAL A 496 -1.18 -1.66 -24.77
CA VAL A 496 -0.68 -2.05 -26.10
C VAL A 496 -1.23 -1.13 -27.19
N SER A 497 -2.51 -0.72 -27.08
CA SER A 497 -3.11 0.18 -28.07
C SER A 497 -2.53 1.60 -28.04
N GLY A 498 -1.95 2.02 -26.93
CA GLY A 498 -1.40 3.37 -26.76
C GLY A 498 -2.43 4.50 -26.93
N VAL A 499 -3.71 4.17 -27.09
CA VAL A 499 -4.81 5.11 -27.37
C VAL A 499 -5.68 5.27 -26.14
N ALA A 500 -5.81 6.49 -25.67
CA ALA A 500 -6.83 6.86 -24.69
C ALA A 500 -8.22 6.87 -25.39
N GLU A 501 -8.77 5.70 -25.68
CA GLU A 501 -10.20 5.62 -26.02
C GLU A 501 -11.03 5.85 -24.76
N ILE A 502 -11.57 7.06 -24.65
CA ILE A 502 -12.58 7.37 -23.65
C ILE A 502 -13.82 6.53 -24.01
N PRO A 503 -14.25 5.55 -23.18
CA PRO A 503 -15.44 4.77 -23.45
C PRO A 503 -16.64 5.69 -23.70
N ALA A 504 -17.44 5.41 -24.73
CA ALA A 504 -18.58 6.25 -25.15
C ALA A 504 -19.59 6.53 -24.00
N ALA A 505 -19.63 5.68 -22.96
CA ALA A 505 -20.45 5.85 -21.78
C ALA A 505 -20.07 7.09 -20.92
N SER A 506 -18.79 7.46 -20.87
CA SER A 506 -18.36 8.64 -20.09
C SER A 506 -18.63 9.96 -20.82
N ARG A 507 -18.75 9.94 -22.17
CA ARG A 507 -19.18 11.13 -22.96
C ARG A 507 -20.62 11.52 -22.67
N LYS A 508 -21.52 10.55 -22.47
CA LYS A 508 -22.94 10.81 -22.12
C LYS A 508 -23.09 11.40 -20.72
N ALA A 509 -22.39 10.85 -19.73
CA ALA A 509 -22.43 11.36 -18.36
C ALA A 509 -21.86 12.79 -18.20
N ARG A 510 -20.88 13.16 -19.03
CA ARG A 510 -20.31 14.52 -19.05
C ARG A 510 -21.24 15.54 -19.74
N ALA A 511 -21.96 15.13 -20.80
CA ALA A 511 -22.95 15.96 -21.45
C ALA A 511 -24.17 16.26 -20.55
N GLU A 512 -24.60 15.28 -19.74
CA GLU A 512 -25.71 15.45 -18.79
C GLU A 512 -25.34 16.26 -17.53
N ARG A 513 -24.04 16.38 -17.17
CA ARG A 513 -23.55 17.25 -16.08
C ARG A 513 -23.35 18.71 -16.50
N ILE A 514 -23.22 18.99 -17.79
CA ILE A 514 -23.08 20.37 -18.32
C ILE A 514 -24.47 20.99 -18.57
N LEU A 515 -25.53 20.18 -18.64
CA LEU A 515 -26.91 20.60 -18.86
C LEU A 515 -27.78 20.63 -17.58
N LYS A 516 -27.19 20.41 -16.42
CA LYS A 516 -27.75 20.66 -15.07
C LYS A 516 -26.88 21.66 -14.32
#